data_5906e876c61931802ca9a04e18deccc7
#
_entry.id   5906e876c61931802ca9a04e18deccc7
#
_cell.length_a   1.000
_cell.length_b   1.000
_cell.length_c   1.000
_cell.angle_alpha   90.00
_cell.angle_beta   90.00
_cell.angle_gamma   90.00
#
_symmetry.space_group_name_H-M   'P 1'
#
loop_
_entity.id
_entity.type
_entity.pdbx_description
1 polymer ?
#
loop_
_entity_poly.entity_id
_entity_poly.type
_entity_poly.pdbx_seq_one_letter_code
_entity_poly.pdbx_strand_id
1 'polypeptide(L)'
;MMEKSAKIYVAGHRGMVGSAICRALEKDGYNNIVIKTHAELNLCRQAEVEAFFQQEKPDYVFLAAAKVGGIMANSEALADFMYENMTLEMNVIHAAWQNGCKKLLFLGSSCIYPRMAPQPMKESCLLTGELEQTNEAYALAKISGLKYCEYLNRQYGTDYISVMPTNLYGPNDNYHPTHSHVLPALIRRFHEAKEAGATEVVCWGTGTPLREFLYVDDLADACVYLMNTYSGNETVNLGTGKELTIKELTELVAKVVGFTGEIKWDTSKPDGTPRKLLDVSKLESLGYHYTTELEDGIRLAYKDFLENPMRAER
;
A
#
# COMPACT_ATOMS: atom_id res chain seq x y z
N MET A 1 -0.47 24.14 0.00
CA MET A 1 -1.34 23.51 1.04
C MET A 1 -2.74 23.41 0.49
N MET A 2 -3.41 22.28 0.64
CA MET A 2 -4.80 22.12 0.21
C MET A 2 -5.72 22.99 1.06
N GLU A 3 -6.72 23.64 0.42
CA GLU A 3 -7.74 24.43 1.12
C GLU A 3 -8.71 23.49 1.87
N LYS A 4 -9.12 23.83 3.09
CA LYS A 4 -10.01 22.96 3.90
C LYS A 4 -11.38 22.72 3.28
N SER A 5 -11.85 23.63 2.42
CA SER A 5 -13.09 23.50 1.65
C SER A 5 -12.96 22.78 0.31
N ALA A 6 -11.72 22.44 -0.10
CA ALA A 6 -11.45 21.81 -1.38
C ALA A 6 -12.16 20.47 -1.51
N LYS A 7 -12.60 20.16 -2.72
CA LYS A 7 -13.19 18.86 -3.05
C LYS A 7 -12.08 17.84 -3.28
N ILE A 8 -12.02 16.79 -2.44
CA ILE A 8 -10.97 15.77 -2.47
C ILE A 8 -11.60 14.42 -2.83
N TYR A 9 -11.14 13.82 -3.92
CA TYR A 9 -11.56 12.48 -4.30
C TYR A 9 -10.56 11.45 -3.77
N VAL A 10 -11.06 10.44 -3.01
CA VAL A 10 -10.27 9.30 -2.55
C VAL A 10 -10.74 8.05 -3.29
N ALA A 11 -9.99 7.66 -4.33
CA ALA A 11 -10.23 6.42 -5.06
C ALA A 11 -9.74 5.22 -4.24
N GLY A 12 -10.62 4.23 -3.99
CA GLY A 12 -10.29 3.05 -3.19
C GLY A 12 -10.53 3.21 -1.69
N HIS A 13 -11.42 4.09 -1.27
CA HIS A 13 -11.74 4.42 0.14
C HIS A 13 -12.14 3.23 1.03
N ARG A 14 -12.55 2.09 0.46
CA ARG A 14 -12.88 0.87 1.21
C ARG A 14 -11.68 -0.05 1.47
N GLY A 15 -10.56 0.18 0.79
CA GLY A 15 -9.31 -0.55 1.05
C GLY A 15 -8.59 -0.05 2.29
N MET A 16 -7.58 -0.80 2.74
CA MET A 16 -6.74 -0.44 3.88
C MET A 16 -6.19 0.98 3.76
N VAL A 17 -5.51 1.29 2.66
CA VAL A 17 -4.87 2.60 2.45
C VAL A 17 -5.90 3.72 2.23
N GLY A 18 -6.89 3.51 1.36
CA GLY A 18 -7.89 4.55 1.06
C GLY A 18 -8.71 4.93 2.29
N SER A 19 -9.07 3.96 3.14
CA SER A 19 -9.79 4.26 4.39
C SER A 19 -8.92 5.00 5.40
N ALA A 20 -7.62 4.70 5.47
CA ALA A 20 -6.68 5.43 6.31
C ALA A 20 -6.51 6.88 5.84
N ILE A 21 -6.41 7.11 4.52
CA ILE A 21 -6.36 8.46 3.94
C ILE A 21 -7.64 9.26 4.29
N CYS A 22 -8.83 8.64 4.21
CA CYS A 22 -10.05 9.31 4.64
C CYS A 22 -9.99 9.73 6.11
N ARG A 23 -9.56 8.83 7.01
CA ARG A 23 -9.39 9.16 8.44
C ARG A 23 -8.39 10.30 8.67
N ALA A 24 -7.25 10.29 7.97
CA ALA A 24 -6.24 11.34 8.07
C ALA A 24 -6.77 12.69 7.58
N LEU A 25 -7.49 12.71 6.46
CA LEU A 25 -8.13 13.92 5.94
C LEU A 25 -9.17 14.50 6.90
N GLU A 26 -10.05 13.65 7.45
CA GLU A 26 -11.06 14.04 8.43
C GLU A 26 -10.43 14.59 9.72
N LYS A 27 -9.41 13.92 10.26
CA LYS A 27 -8.61 14.35 11.42
C LYS A 27 -8.01 15.73 11.20
N ASP A 28 -7.55 16.02 9.98
CA ASP A 28 -6.99 17.31 9.60
C ASP A 28 -8.06 18.35 9.24
N GLY A 29 -9.34 18.02 9.34
CA GLY A 29 -10.46 18.95 9.13
C GLY A 29 -10.84 19.17 7.67
N TYR A 30 -10.51 18.25 6.75
CA TYR A 30 -11.04 18.24 5.40
C TYR A 30 -12.39 17.52 5.40
N ASN A 31 -13.48 18.21 5.05
CA ASN A 31 -14.84 17.68 5.18
C ASN A 31 -15.53 17.45 3.83
N ASN A 32 -14.94 17.89 2.72
CA ASN A 32 -15.51 17.73 1.38
C ASN A 32 -14.83 16.58 0.64
N ILE A 33 -14.96 15.38 1.20
CA ILE A 33 -14.35 14.15 0.68
C ILE A 33 -15.37 13.43 -0.19
N VAL A 34 -15.04 13.22 -1.47
CA VAL A 34 -15.83 12.44 -2.42
C VAL A 34 -15.29 11.02 -2.44
N ILE A 35 -16.18 10.05 -2.31
CA ILE A 35 -15.87 8.62 -2.36
C ILE A 35 -16.89 7.91 -3.25
N LYS A 36 -16.45 6.85 -3.94
CA LYS A 36 -17.32 5.97 -4.74
C LYS A 36 -16.91 4.53 -4.54
N THR A 37 -17.88 3.67 -4.34
CA THR A 37 -17.66 2.22 -4.33
C THR A 37 -17.45 1.70 -5.76
N HIS A 38 -16.89 0.50 -5.90
CA HIS A 38 -16.73 -0.12 -7.22
C HIS A 38 -18.06 -0.31 -7.96
N ALA A 39 -19.17 -0.53 -7.24
CA ALA A 39 -20.50 -0.67 -7.84
C ALA A 39 -21.07 0.67 -8.33
N GLU A 40 -20.69 1.79 -7.72
CA GLU A 40 -21.12 3.14 -8.13
C GLU A 40 -20.23 3.73 -9.22
N LEU A 41 -18.96 3.36 -9.27
CA LEU A 41 -17.98 3.83 -10.24
C LEU A 41 -16.93 2.76 -10.49
N ASN A 42 -17.02 2.07 -11.61
CA ASN A 42 -16.01 1.13 -12.04
C ASN A 42 -14.85 1.87 -12.73
N LEU A 43 -13.72 2.01 -12.06
CA LEU A 43 -12.56 2.75 -12.56
C LEU A 43 -11.94 2.17 -13.83
N CYS A 44 -12.23 0.90 -14.17
CA CYS A 44 -11.84 0.30 -15.44
C CYS A 44 -12.75 0.71 -16.61
N ARG A 45 -13.86 1.45 -16.37
CA ARG A 45 -14.75 1.93 -17.38
C ARG A 45 -14.48 3.41 -17.69
N GLN A 46 -13.70 3.65 -18.73
CA GLN A 46 -13.22 5.00 -19.10
C GLN A 46 -14.37 6.02 -19.14
N ALA A 47 -15.48 5.73 -19.85
CA ALA A 47 -16.59 6.66 -19.98
C ALA A 47 -17.26 7.02 -18.63
N GLU A 48 -17.33 6.06 -17.70
CA GLU A 48 -17.88 6.31 -16.36
C GLU A 48 -16.94 7.22 -15.55
N VAL A 49 -15.62 7.00 -15.65
CA VAL A 49 -14.62 7.84 -14.99
C VAL A 49 -14.61 9.26 -15.54
N GLU A 50 -14.64 9.42 -16.86
CA GLU A 50 -14.72 10.73 -17.52
C GLU A 50 -15.98 11.50 -17.09
N ALA A 51 -17.16 10.87 -17.11
CA ALA A 51 -18.41 11.47 -16.69
C ALA A 51 -18.37 11.89 -15.21
N PHE A 52 -17.82 11.04 -14.34
CA PHE A 52 -17.62 11.35 -12.92
C PHE A 52 -16.74 12.58 -12.71
N PHE A 53 -15.58 12.66 -13.36
CA PHE A 53 -14.68 13.80 -13.22
C PHE A 53 -15.24 15.09 -13.81
N GLN A 54 -15.99 15.00 -14.92
CA GLN A 54 -16.71 16.16 -15.50
C GLN A 54 -17.77 16.71 -14.56
N GLN A 55 -18.47 15.83 -13.84
CA GLN A 55 -19.51 16.22 -12.89
C GLN A 55 -18.93 16.72 -11.57
N GLU A 56 -18.05 15.96 -10.96
CA GLU A 56 -17.55 16.24 -9.60
C GLU A 56 -16.43 17.29 -9.58
N LYS A 57 -15.56 17.31 -10.58
CA LYS A 57 -14.43 18.24 -10.70
C LYS A 57 -13.61 18.34 -9.40
N PRO A 58 -13.07 17.23 -8.89
CA PRO A 58 -12.29 17.29 -7.64
C PRO A 58 -11.05 18.17 -7.81
N ASP A 59 -10.77 19.00 -6.80
CA ASP A 59 -9.55 19.81 -6.74
C ASP A 59 -8.30 18.94 -6.53
N TYR A 60 -8.44 17.91 -5.70
CA TYR A 60 -7.35 16.99 -5.32
C TYR A 60 -7.80 15.54 -5.42
N VAL A 61 -6.86 14.67 -5.77
CA VAL A 61 -7.11 13.23 -5.93
C VAL A 61 -6.06 12.42 -5.17
N PHE A 62 -6.51 11.48 -4.35
CA PHE A 62 -5.69 10.40 -3.81
C PHE A 62 -6.05 9.10 -4.53
N LEU A 63 -5.15 8.58 -5.36
CA LEU A 63 -5.38 7.35 -6.12
C LEU A 63 -4.80 6.15 -5.35
N ALA A 64 -5.61 5.61 -4.43
CA ALA A 64 -5.30 4.43 -3.62
C ALA A 64 -5.98 3.15 -4.12
N ALA A 65 -6.83 3.26 -5.16
CA ALA A 65 -7.47 2.11 -5.78
C ALA A 65 -6.45 1.26 -6.53
N ALA A 66 -6.46 -0.03 -6.27
CA ALA A 66 -5.67 -1.03 -6.99
C ALA A 66 -6.22 -2.43 -6.76
N LYS A 67 -6.02 -3.34 -7.73
CA LYS A 67 -6.10 -4.78 -7.48
C LYS A 67 -4.78 -5.21 -6.83
N VAL A 68 -4.86 -5.66 -5.59
CA VAL A 68 -3.70 -6.07 -4.78
C VAL A 68 -3.85 -7.49 -4.27
N GLY A 69 -2.73 -8.15 -3.96
CA GLY A 69 -2.73 -9.49 -3.39
C GLY A 69 -1.32 -9.97 -3.05
N GLY A 70 -1.23 -11.05 -2.29
CA GLY A 70 0.02 -11.72 -2.00
C GLY A 70 0.68 -12.36 -3.24
N ILE A 71 1.81 -13.05 -3.03
CA ILE A 71 2.60 -13.68 -4.12
C ILE A 71 1.75 -14.67 -4.92
N MET A 72 0.94 -15.50 -4.25
CA MET A 72 0.10 -16.51 -4.92
C MET A 72 -0.94 -15.83 -5.83
N ALA A 73 -1.68 -14.87 -5.31
CA ALA A 73 -2.69 -14.14 -6.08
C ALA A 73 -2.09 -13.44 -7.32
N ASN A 74 -0.91 -12.84 -7.18
CA ASN A 74 -0.21 -12.20 -8.30
C ASN A 74 0.23 -13.22 -9.35
N SER A 75 0.84 -14.33 -8.94
CA SER A 75 1.37 -15.35 -9.88
C SER A 75 0.28 -16.12 -10.62
N GLU A 76 -0.91 -16.26 -10.04
CA GLU A 76 -2.05 -16.96 -10.63
C GLU A 76 -2.84 -16.09 -11.63
N ALA A 77 -2.78 -14.75 -11.52
CA ALA A 77 -3.62 -13.82 -12.27
C ALA A 77 -2.85 -12.65 -12.90
N LEU A 78 -1.65 -12.90 -13.44
CA LEU A 78 -0.75 -11.86 -13.98
C LEU A 78 -1.44 -10.91 -14.97
N ALA A 79 -2.19 -11.46 -15.92
CA ALA A 79 -2.89 -10.66 -16.94
C ALA A 79 -3.95 -9.75 -16.32
N ASP A 80 -4.71 -10.24 -15.36
CA ASP A 80 -5.75 -9.46 -14.66
C ASP A 80 -5.14 -8.36 -13.81
N PHE A 81 -4.06 -8.66 -13.07
CA PHE A 81 -3.35 -7.64 -12.28
C PHE A 81 -2.79 -6.52 -13.16
N MET A 82 -2.21 -6.86 -14.31
CA MET A 82 -1.73 -5.85 -15.25
C MET A 82 -2.88 -5.04 -15.84
N TYR A 83 -3.87 -5.69 -16.41
CA TYR A 83 -4.96 -5.04 -17.13
C TYR A 83 -5.79 -4.13 -16.23
N GLU A 84 -6.26 -4.65 -15.08
CA GLU A 84 -7.12 -3.89 -14.19
C GLU A 84 -6.38 -2.68 -13.59
N ASN A 85 -5.14 -2.88 -13.07
CA ASN A 85 -4.38 -1.77 -12.50
C ASN A 85 -4.02 -0.72 -13.54
N MET A 86 -3.47 -1.13 -14.68
CA MET A 86 -3.10 -0.19 -15.74
C MET A 86 -4.32 0.61 -16.23
N THR A 87 -5.46 -0.07 -16.45
CA THR A 87 -6.67 0.58 -16.97
C THR A 87 -7.22 1.58 -15.96
N LEU A 88 -7.39 1.20 -14.69
CA LEU A 88 -7.95 2.11 -13.68
C LEU A 88 -7.03 3.32 -13.43
N GLU A 89 -5.71 3.11 -13.40
CA GLU A 89 -4.72 4.16 -13.18
C GLU A 89 -4.71 5.17 -14.33
N MET A 90 -4.65 4.69 -15.58
CA MET A 90 -4.69 5.55 -16.75
C MET A 90 -5.99 6.35 -16.82
N ASN A 91 -7.14 5.72 -16.58
CA ASN A 91 -8.43 6.40 -16.61
C ASN A 91 -8.51 7.52 -15.57
N VAL A 92 -8.13 7.26 -14.32
CA VAL A 92 -8.22 8.24 -13.23
C VAL A 92 -7.24 9.38 -13.44
N ILE A 93 -5.97 9.08 -13.72
CA ILE A 93 -4.93 10.10 -13.90
C ILE A 93 -5.26 11.00 -15.10
N HIS A 94 -5.71 10.39 -16.22
CA HIS A 94 -6.07 11.14 -17.43
C HIS A 94 -7.28 12.03 -17.21
N ALA A 95 -8.35 11.50 -16.62
CA ALA A 95 -9.56 12.27 -16.33
C ALA A 95 -9.30 13.41 -15.33
N ALA A 96 -8.46 13.19 -14.31
CA ALA A 96 -8.03 14.23 -13.39
C ALA A 96 -7.35 15.39 -14.11
N TRP A 97 -6.42 15.08 -15.02
CA TRP A 97 -5.73 16.08 -15.84
C TRP A 97 -6.69 16.84 -16.75
N GLN A 98 -7.55 16.14 -17.50
CA GLN A 98 -8.51 16.77 -18.42
C GLN A 98 -9.50 17.70 -17.72
N ASN A 99 -9.81 17.45 -16.45
CA ASN A 99 -10.79 18.24 -15.69
C ASN A 99 -10.14 19.25 -14.72
N GLY A 100 -8.84 19.51 -14.87
CA GLY A 100 -8.16 20.58 -14.14
C GLY A 100 -7.89 20.28 -12.66
N CYS A 101 -7.76 19.02 -12.28
CA CYS A 101 -7.33 18.64 -10.94
C CYS A 101 -6.01 19.32 -10.59
N LYS A 102 -5.97 20.07 -9.49
CA LYS A 102 -4.82 20.87 -9.06
C LYS A 102 -3.63 20.00 -8.69
N LYS A 103 -3.90 18.86 -7.99
CA LYS A 103 -2.85 17.94 -7.56
C LYS A 103 -3.40 16.53 -7.39
N LEU A 104 -2.59 15.54 -7.74
CA LEU A 104 -2.90 14.13 -7.58
C LEU A 104 -1.75 13.42 -6.87
N LEU A 105 -2.06 12.58 -5.89
CA LEU A 105 -1.12 11.64 -5.29
C LEU A 105 -1.40 10.22 -5.81
N PHE A 106 -0.42 9.66 -6.50
CA PHE A 106 -0.43 8.30 -7.00
C PHE A 106 0.25 7.37 -5.99
N LEU A 107 -0.48 6.34 -5.53
CA LEU A 107 0.08 5.28 -4.70
C LEU A 107 0.69 4.20 -5.60
N GLY A 108 2.01 4.19 -5.65
CA GLY A 108 2.80 3.14 -6.25
C GLY A 108 3.01 1.95 -5.32
N SER A 109 4.15 1.31 -5.41
CA SER A 109 4.55 0.18 -4.56
C SER A 109 6.06 0.00 -4.64
N SER A 110 6.70 -0.44 -3.57
CA SER A 110 8.12 -0.82 -3.59
C SER A 110 8.45 -2.02 -4.50
N CYS A 111 7.46 -2.74 -5.03
CA CYS A 111 7.68 -3.82 -5.99
C CYS A 111 8.14 -3.35 -7.38
N ILE A 112 8.06 -2.04 -7.65
CA ILE A 112 8.57 -1.44 -8.91
C ILE A 112 10.11 -1.44 -8.99
N TYR A 113 10.80 -1.62 -7.87
CA TYR A 113 12.25 -1.66 -7.85
C TYR A 113 12.79 -3.02 -8.31
N PRO A 114 13.95 -3.05 -8.96
CA PRO A 114 14.56 -4.29 -9.39
C PRO A 114 14.72 -5.30 -8.26
N ARG A 115 14.52 -6.58 -8.57
CA ARG A 115 14.69 -7.68 -7.60
C ARG A 115 16.04 -7.63 -6.87
N MET A 116 17.11 -7.28 -7.60
CA MET A 116 18.49 -7.23 -7.08
C MET A 116 18.96 -5.79 -6.83
N ALA A 117 18.04 -4.85 -6.60
CA ALA A 117 18.41 -3.48 -6.28
C ALA A 117 19.30 -3.42 -5.03
N PRO A 118 20.31 -2.52 -5.00
CA PRO A 118 21.08 -2.25 -3.77
C PRO A 118 20.16 -1.89 -2.60
N GLN A 119 20.54 -2.34 -1.40
CA GLN A 119 19.75 -2.13 -0.18
C GLN A 119 20.50 -1.18 0.77
N PRO A 120 19.81 -0.17 1.33
CA PRO A 120 18.39 0.20 1.13
C PRO A 120 18.13 0.74 -0.28
N MET A 121 16.92 0.47 -0.82
CA MET A 121 16.53 0.83 -2.18
C MET A 121 16.20 2.33 -2.28
N LYS A 122 16.96 3.05 -3.10
CA LYS A 122 16.70 4.45 -3.43
C LYS A 122 15.72 4.58 -4.59
N GLU A 123 15.04 5.72 -4.69
CA GLU A 123 14.13 6.04 -5.79
C GLU A 123 14.82 5.95 -7.17
N SER A 124 16.12 6.25 -7.22
CA SER A 124 16.94 6.14 -8.43
C SER A 124 17.17 4.71 -8.93
N CYS A 125 16.81 3.67 -8.15
CA CYS A 125 16.88 2.29 -8.58
C CYS A 125 15.78 1.91 -9.60
N LEU A 126 14.78 2.76 -9.81
CA LEU A 126 13.70 2.48 -10.75
C LEU A 126 14.24 2.22 -12.16
N LEU A 127 13.81 1.10 -12.79
CA LEU A 127 14.18 0.68 -14.15
C LEU A 127 15.69 0.42 -14.36
N THR A 128 16.44 0.11 -13.33
CA THR A 128 17.87 -0.21 -13.44
C THR A 128 18.18 -1.72 -13.54
N GLY A 129 17.18 -2.58 -13.49
CA GLY A 129 17.33 -4.03 -13.57
C GLY A 129 16.01 -4.77 -13.69
N GLU A 130 16.06 -6.11 -13.68
CA GLU A 130 14.88 -6.97 -13.79
C GLU A 130 13.99 -6.91 -12.57
N LEU A 131 12.68 -6.97 -12.79
CA LEU A 131 11.66 -7.01 -11.73
C LEU A 131 11.54 -8.42 -11.12
N GLU A 132 10.87 -8.52 -9.98
CA GLU A 132 10.50 -9.80 -9.39
C GLU A 132 9.39 -10.46 -10.24
N GLN A 133 9.69 -11.63 -10.82
CA GLN A 133 8.81 -12.29 -11.78
C GLN A 133 7.41 -12.62 -11.26
N THR A 134 7.30 -12.93 -9.96
CA THR A 134 6.02 -13.32 -9.35
C THR A 134 5.00 -12.18 -9.27
N ASN A 135 5.43 -10.91 -9.35
CA ASN A 135 4.56 -9.74 -9.34
C ASN A 135 4.91 -8.70 -10.42
N GLU A 136 5.67 -9.11 -11.44
CA GLU A 136 6.12 -8.23 -12.53
C GLU A 136 4.96 -7.50 -13.21
N ALA A 137 3.86 -8.19 -13.47
CA ALA A 137 2.69 -7.62 -14.13
C ALA A 137 2.09 -6.45 -13.32
N TYR A 138 1.97 -6.60 -12.01
CA TYR A 138 1.54 -5.53 -11.11
C TYR A 138 2.57 -4.38 -11.06
N ALA A 139 3.85 -4.73 -10.98
CA ALA A 139 4.92 -3.73 -10.95
C ALA A 139 4.95 -2.88 -12.22
N LEU A 140 4.80 -3.49 -13.42
CA LEU A 140 4.73 -2.78 -14.70
C LEU A 140 3.53 -1.82 -14.76
N ALA A 141 2.35 -2.23 -14.27
CA ALA A 141 1.22 -1.33 -14.18
C ALA A 141 1.54 -0.13 -13.29
N LYS A 142 2.08 -0.34 -12.09
CA LYS A 142 2.48 0.74 -11.16
C LYS A 142 3.56 1.66 -11.75
N ILE A 143 4.55 1.13 -12.46
CA ILE A 143 5.55 1.93 -13.19
C ILE A 143 4.88 2.80 -14.24
N SER A 144 3.90 2.26 -14.98
CA SER A 144 3.18 3.00 -16.02
C SER A 144 2.41 4.20 -15.43
N GLY A 145 1.67 4.00 -14.34
CA GLY A 145 0.94 5.08 -13.66
C GLY A 145 1.87 6.17 -13.12
N LEU A 146 2.97 5.77 -12.46
CA LEU A 146 3.99 6.67 -11.99
C LEU A 146 4.60 7.51 -13.12
N LYS A 147 5.01 6.86 -14.20
CA LYS A 147 5.61 7.54 -15.36
C LYS A 147 4.62 8.44 -16.06
N TYR A 148 3.35 8.07 -16.09
CA TYR A 148 2.33 8.93 -16.65
C TYR A 148 2.14 10.22 -15.85
N CYS A 149 2.13 10.16 -14.53
CA CYS A 149 2.16 11.35 -13.66
C CYS A 149 3.38 12.24 -13.95
N GLU A 150 4.58 11.64 -14.02
CA GLU A 150 5.82 12.36 -14.34
C GLU A 150 5.75 13.06 -15.70
N TYR A 151 5.23 12.37 -16.74
CA TYR A 151 5.15 12.93 -18.09
C TYR A 151 4.10 14.04 -18.20
N LEU A 152 2.96 13.93 -17.49
CA LEU A 152 1.99 15.02 -17.42
C LEU A 152 2.59 16.27 -16.76
N ASN A 153 3.35 16.10 -15.67
CA ASN A 153 4.05 17.22 -15.04
C ASN A 153 5.04 17.90 -16.00
N ARG A 154 5.84 17.11 -16.71
CA ARG A 154 6.84 17.63 -17.65
C ARG A 154 6.24 18.29 -18.88
N GLN A 155 5.15 17.73 -19.40
CA GLN A 155 4.55 18.19 -20.66
C GLN A 155 3.53 19.30 -20.45
N TYR A 156 2.75 19.24 -19.36
CA TYR A 156 1.61 20.14 -19.13
C TYR A 156 1.70 20.96 -17.85
N GLY A 157 2.76 20.78 -17.05
CA GLY A 157 2.94 21.55 -15.81
C GLY A 157 1.98 21.18 -14.68
N THR A 158 1.48 19.95 -14.66
CA THR A 158 0.66 19.45 -13.54
C THR A 158 1.49 19.27 -12.27
N ASP A 159 0.87 19.13 -11.11
CA ASP A 159 1.52 18.81 -9.84
C ASP A 159 1.06 17.42 -9.35
N TYR A 160 1.43 16.37 -10.08
CA TYR A 160 1.07 14.99 -9.78
C TYR A 160 2.26 14.27 -9.16
N ILE A 161 2.15 13.92 -7.88
CA ILE A 161 3.22 13.28 -7.11
C ILE A 161 2.99 11.78 -6.98
N SER A 162 4.07 11.02 -6.87
CA SER A 162 4.02 9.57 -6.70
C SER A 162 4.79 9.13 -5.48
N VAL A 163 4.20 8.24 -4.69
CA VAL A 163 4.81 7.69 -3.46
C VAL A 163 4.91 6.18 -3.52
N MET A 164 5.99 5.63 -2.96
CA MET A 164 6.34 4.22 -3.00
C MET A 164 6.33 3.64 -1.58
N PRO A 165 5.20 3.09 -1.13
CA PRO A 165 5.13 2.48 0.20
C PRO A 165 5.89 1.16 0.27
N THR A 166 6.45 0.88 1.44
CA THR A 166 6.92 -0.44 1.87
C THR A 166 5.74 -1.38 2.19
N ASN A 167 5.99 -2.52 2.88
CA ASN A 167 4.89 -3.39 3.27
C ASN A 167 4.01 -2.71 4.32
N LEU A 168 2.74 -2.60 4.01
CA LEU A 168 1.76 -1.95 4.85
C LEU A 168 0.98 -2.97 5.68
N TYR A 169 0.49 -2.55 6.82
CA TYR A 169 -0.41 -3.32 7.69
C TYR A 169 -1.25 -2.36 8.55
N GLY A 170 -2.40 -2.83 9.02
CA GLY A 170 -3.26 -2.04 9.90
C GLY A 170 -4.75 -2.31 9.73
N PRO A 171 -5.61 -1.41 10.21
CA PRO A 171 -7.05 -1.53 10.06
C PRO A 171 -7.48 -1.67 8.62
N ASN A 172 -8.49 -2.51 8.40
CA ASN A 172 -9.01 -2.82 7.08
C ASN A 172 -8.06 -3.63 6.17
N ASP A 173 -7.05 -4.31 6.72
CA ASP A 173 -6.19 -5.22 5.95
C ASP A 173 -6.95 -6.48 5.46
N ASN A 174 -6.31 -7.22 4.55
CA ASN A 174 -6.83 -8.49 4.04
C ASN A 174 -6.27 -9.65 4.88
N TYR A 175 -7.16 -10.35 5.59
CA TYR A 175 -6.80 -11.51 6.42
C TYR A 175 -7.12 -12.85 5.77
N HIS A 176 -7.25 -12.93 4.43
CA HIS A 176 -7.52 -14.19 3.73
C HIS A 176 -6.42 -15.22 4.00
N PRO A 177 -6.75 -16.50 4.28
CA PRO A 177 -5.77 -17.52 4.73
C PRO A 177 -4.59 -17.74 3.80
N THR A 178 -4.78 -17.59 2.47
CA THR A 178 -3.78 -17.91 1.44
C THR A 178 -3.38 -16.72 0.57
N HIS A 179 -4.20 -15.67 0.48
CA HIS A 179 -3.98 -14.53 -0.44
C HIS A 179 -3.58 -13.23 0.26
N SER A 180 -3.49 -13.24 1.60
CA SER A 180 -3.04 -12.09 2.38
C SER A 180 -1.50 -11.95 2.38
N HIS A 181 -1.04 -10.76 2.81
CA HIS A 181 0.37 -10.53 3.09
C HIS A 181 0.81 -11.22 4.40
N VAL A 182 2.13 -11.30 4.60
CA VAL A 182 2.71 -12.09 5.70
C VAL A 182 2.20 -11.67 7.10
N LEU A 183 2.14 -10.38 7.40
CA LEU A 183 1.76 -9.90 8.73
C LEU A 183 0.29 -10.22 9.06
N PRO A 184 -0.72 -9.86 8.24
CA PRO A 184 -2.10 -10.26 8.51
C PRO A 184 -2.31 -11.78 8.50
N ALA A 185 -1.58 -12.54 7.67
CA ALA A 185 -1.61 -13.98 7.70
C ALA A 185 -1.12 -14.55 9.05
N LEU A 186 -0.06 -13.98 9.63
CA LEU A 186 0.44 -14.36 10.95
C LEU A 186 -0.54 -14.02 12.06
N ILE A 187 -1.15 -12.82 12.05
CA ILE A 187 -2.18 -12.44 13.02
C ILE A 187 -3.31 -13.48 13.04
N ARG A 188 -3.89 -13.78 11.88
CA ARG A 188 -4.97 -14.76 11.77
C ARG A 188 -4.53 -16.14 12.24
N ARG A 189 -3.41 -16.63 11.77
CA ARG A 189 -2.90 -17.97 12.09
C ARG A 189 -2.66 -18.16 13.58
N PHE A 190 -2.03 -17.19 14.25
CA PHE A 190 -1.81 -17.27 15.69
C PHE A 190 -3.09 -17.10 16.49
N HIS A 191 -4.02 -16.26 16.03
CA HIS A 191 -5.34 -16.15 16.65
C HIS A 191 -6.10 -17.48 16.59
N GLU A 192 -6.24 -18.07 15.40
CA GLU A 192 -6.93 -19.35 15.22
C GLU A 192 -6.27 -20.48 16.04
N ALA A 193 -4.94 -20.54 16.06
CA ALA A 193 -4.20 -21.52 16.86
C ALA A 193 -4.43 -21.35 18.36
N LYS A 194 -4.43 -20.11 18.85
CA LYS A 194 -4.72 -19.79 20.25
C LYS A 194 -6.15 -20.21 20.63
N GLU A 195 -7.15 -19.83 19.84
CA GLU A 195 -8.55 -20.20 20.10
C GLU A 195 -8.77 -21.70 20.05
N ALA A 196 -8.05 -22.43 19.19
CA ALA A 196 -8.07 -23.89 19.11
C ALA A 196 -7.27 -24.60 20.22
N GLY A 197 -6.56 -23.87 21.08
CA GLY A 197 -5.66 -24.43 22.10
C GLY A 197 -4.50 -25.25 21.50
N ALA A 198 -4.04 -24.88 20.30
CA ALA A 198 -2.97 -25.58 19.61
C ALA A 198 -1.63 -25.43 20.36
N THR A 199 -0.86 -26.50 20.41
CA THR A 199 0.45 -26.53 21.08
C THR A 199 1.59 -26.06 20.16
N GLU A 200 1.34 -26.00 18.86
CA GLU A 200 2.33 -25.58 17.86
C GLU A 200 1.70 -24.88 16.66
N VAL A 201 2.47 -24.00 16.00
CA VAL A 201 2.15 -23.39 14.71
C VAL A 201 3.32 -23.57 13.76
N VAL A 202 3.05 -24.04 12.54
CA VAL A 202 4.05 -24.22 11.50
C VAL A 202 4.04 -23.00 10.57
N CYS A 203 5.18 -22.30 10.49
CA CYS A 203 5.43 -21.19 9.57
C CYS A 203 6.27 -21.66 8.37
N TRP A 204 6.08 -21.03 7.21
CA TRP A 204 6.79 -21.42 5.99
C TRP A 204 8.15 -20.75 5.87
N GLY A 205 9.11 -21.46 5.24
CA GLY A 205 10.45 -20.98 4.95
C GLY A 205 11.41 -21.09 6.14
N THR A 206 12.48 -20.34 6.09
CA THR A 206 13.52 -20.32 7.13
C THR A 206 13.30 -19.24 8.19
N GLY A 207 12.46 -18.26 7.90
CA GLY A 207 12.28 -17.06 8.73
C GLY A 207 13.42 -16.04 8.63
N THR A 208 14.43 -16.27 7.80
CA THR A 208 15.61 -15.39 7.68
C THR A 208 15.42 -14.14 6.80
N PRO A 209 14.50 -14.07 5.81
CA PRO A 209 14.32 -12.86 5.01
C PRO A 209 14.00 -11.64 5.85
N LEU A 210 14.60 -10.50 5.45
CA LEU A 210 14.41 -9.22 6.11
C LEU A 210 13.32 -8.41 5.42
N ARG A 211 12.43 -7.82 6.21
CA ARG A 211 11.30 -6.97 5.74
C ARG A 211 11.15 -5.73 6.60
N GLU A 212 10.67 -4.71 5.94
CA GLU A 212 10.24 -3.45 6.53
C GLU A 212 8.71 -3.38 6.55
N PHE A 213 8.13 -2.81 7.61
CA PHE A 213 6.70 -2.65 7.79
C PHE A 213 6.37 -1.22 8.22
N LEU A 214 5.34 -0.63 7.61
CA LEU A 214 4.83 0.71 7.96
C LEU A 214 3.35 0.60 8.30
N TYR A 215 2.97 1.18 9.44
CA TYR A 215 1.58 1.24 9.86
C TYR A 215 0.77 2.13 8.92
N VAL A 216 -0.44 1.70 8.56
CA VAL A 216 -1.21 2.34 7.48
C VAL A 216 -1.65 3.76 7.79
N ASP A 217 -1.90 4.10 9.05
CA ASP A 217 -2.28 5.47 9.41
C ASP A 217 -1.06 6.42 9.33
N ASP A 218 0.16 5.97 9.64
CA ASP A 218 1.39 6.74 9.37
C ASP A 218 1.60 6.95 7.85
N LEU A 219 1.31 5.94 7.03
CA LEU A 219 1.32 6.13 5.58
C LEU A 219 0.33 7.22 5.15
N ALA A 220 -0.89 7.16 5.68
CA ALA A 220 -1.94 8.12 5.33
C ALA A 220 -1.58 9.55 5.75
N ASP A 221 -1.07 9.72 6.98
CA ASP A 221 -0.56 11.00 7.47
C ASP A 221 0.58 11.51 6.58
N ALA A 222 1.52 10.63 6.12
CA ALA A 222 2.57 10.98 5.16
C ALA A 222 1.99 11.45 3.82
N CYS A 223 0.98 10.75 3.29
CA CYS A 223 0.34 11.11 2.03
C CYS A 223 -0.32 12.50 2.12
N VAL A 224 -1.06 12.79 3.19
CA VAL A 224 -1.68 14.11 3.41
C VAL A 224 -0.62 15.19 3.61
N TYR A 225 0.45 14.90 4.35
CA TYR A 225 1.59 15.79 4.53
C TYR A 225 2.23 16.16 3.18
N LEU A 226 2.56 15.17 2.34
CA LEU A 226 3.18 15.38 1.04
C LEU A 226 2.26 16.10 0.05
N MET A 227 0.96 15.85 0.10
CA MET A 227 0.00 16.61 -0.70
C MET A 227 0.01 18.11 -0.33
N ASN A 228 0.32 18.44 0.90
CA ASN A 228 0.38 19.81 1.39
C ASN A 228 1.74 20.50 1.21
N THR A 229 2.85 19.75 1.14
CA THR A 229 4.20 20.30 1.28
C THR A 229 5.16 19.97 0.14
N TYR A 230 4.91 18.90 -0.62
CA TYR A 230 5.81 18.44 -1.67
C TYR A 230 5.22 18.68 -3.05
N SER A 231 6.02 19.26 -3.95
CA SER A 231 5.74 19.35 -5.38
C SER A 231 7.02 19.00 -6.14
N GLY A 232 6.93 18.04 -7.05
CA GLY A 232 8.09 17.59 -7.82
C GLY A 232 7.82 16.30 -8.61
N ASN A 233 8.72 16.02 -9.55
CA ASN A 233 8.62 14.85 -10.45
C ASN A 233 9.22 13.57 -9.87
N GLU A 234 10.06 13.71 -8.86
CA GLU A 234 10.69 12.54 -8.25
C GLU A 234 9.75 11.85 -7.28
N THR A 235 9.76 10.54 -7.32
CA THR A 235 9.03 9.72 -6.36
C THR A 235 9.57 9.88 -4.94
N VAL A 236 8.76 9.54 -3.95
CA VAL A 236 9.15 9.53 -2.54
C VAL A 236 8.88 8.15 -1.94
N ASN A 237 9.91 7.51 -1.43
CA ASN A 237 9.77 6.27 -0.68
C ASN A 237 9.09 6.52 0.68
N LEU A 238 8.06 5.73 0.99
CA LEU A 238 7.36 5.78 2.28
C LEU A 238 7.61 4.50 3.06
N GLY A 239 8.44 4.61 4.08
CA GLY A 239 8.86 3.49 4.93
C GLY A 239 9.31 3.98 6.30
N THR A 240 9.83 3.05 7.08
CA THR A 240 10.39 3.32 8.42
C THR A 240 11.92 3.37 8.43
N GLY A 241 12.57 2.84 7.37
CA GLY A 241 14.02 2.63 7.36
C GLY A 241 14.50 1.57 8.33
N LYS A 242 13.57 0.82 8.97
CA LYS A 242 13.87 -0.25 9.92
C LYS A 242 13.41 -1.59 9.36
N GLU A 243 14.21 -2.60 9.50
CA GLU A 243 13.88 -3.97 9.07
C GLU A 243 14.02 -4.97 10.20
N LEU A 244 13.33 -6.09 10.08
CA LEU A 244 13.46 -7.24 10.96
C LEU A 244 13.31 -8.52 10.13
N THR A 245 13.79 -9.64 10.67
CA THR A 245 13.59 -10.95 10.05
C THR A 245 12.13 -11.39 10.15
N ILE A 246 11.69 -12.23 9.22
CA ILE A 246 10.35 -12.86 9.32
C ILE A 246 10.22 -13.67 10.61
N LYS A 247 11.31 -14.23 11.13
CA LYS A 247 11.31 -14.91 12.43
C LYS A 247 10.97 -13.95 13.58
N GLU A 248 11.68 -12.83 13.68
CA GLU A 248 11.42 -11.80 14.69
C GLU A 248 9.99 -11.24 14.58
N LEU A 249 9.50 -11.00 13.36
CA LEU A 249 8.11 -10.62 13.14
C LEU A 249 7.13 -11.67 13.66
N THR A 250 7.39 -12.95 13.35
CA THR A 250 6.54 -14.07 13.76
C THR A 250 6.45 -14.18 15.28
N GLU A 251 7.59 -14.09 15.97
CA GLU A 251 7.67 -14.09 17.43
C GLU A 251 6.94 -12.88 18.04
N LEU A 252 7.07 -11.68 17.44
CA LEU A 252 6.40 -10.47 17.87
C LEU A 252 4.87 -10.59 17.72
N VAL A 253 4.38 -11.09 16.57
CA VAL A 253 2.94 -11.29 16.34
C VAL A 253 2.40 -12.35 17.31
N ALA A 254 3.08 -13.47 17.53
CA ALA A 254 2.69 -14.49 18.49
C ALA A 254 2.56 -13.90 19.91
N LYS A 255 3.53 -13.09 20.34
CA LYS A 255 3.51 -12.36 21.61
C LYS A 255 2.29 -11.44 21.72
N VAL A 256 2.00 -10.63 20.71
CA VAL A 256 0.88 -9.67 20.71
C VAL A 256 -0.46 -10.38 20.74
N VAL A 257 -0.61 -11.46 19.97
CA VAL A 257 -1.84 -12.28 19.95
C VAL A 257 -2.01 -13.06 21.26
N GLY A 258 -0.91 -13.34 21.97
CA GLY A 258 -0.89 -14.15 23.20
C GLY A 258 -0.89 -15.64 22.93
N PHE A 259 -0.29 -16.08 21.84
CA PHE A 259 -0.02 -17.50 21.56
C PHE A 259 1.23 -17.94 22.34
N THR A 260 1.12 -19.05 23.06
CA THR A 260 2.19 -19.56 23.96
C THR A 260 2.77 -20.92 23.52
N GLY A 261 2.29 -21.46 22.39
CA GLY A 261 2.78 -22.72 21.83
C GLY A 261 4.12 -22.58 21.10
N GLU A 262 4.63 -23.69 20.58
CA GLU A 262 5.89 -23.74 19.81
C GLU A 262 5.71 -23.21 18.39
N ILE A 263 6.69 -22.45 17.90
CA ILE A 263 6.76 -21.98 16.51
C ILE A 263 7.74 -22.88 15.76
N LYS A 264 7.24 -23.63 14.77
CA LYS A 264 8.03 -24.50 13.91
C LYS A 264 8.17 -23.92 12.51
N TRP A 265 9.24 -24.27 11.80
CA TRP A 265 9.52 -23.78 10.46
C TRP A 265 9.53 -24.93 9.45
N ASP A 266 8.71 -24.82 8.40
CA ASP A 266 8.74 -25.73 7.24
C ASP A 266 9.70 -25.17 6.18
N THR A 267 10.95 -25.57 6.24
CA THR A 267 12.00 -25.16 5.32
C THR A 267 11.90 -25.79 3.92
N SER A 268 10.93 -26.68 3.70
CA SER A 268 10.61 -27.19 2.35
C SER A 268 9.89 -26.15 1.49
N LYS A 269 9.31 -25.12 2.12
CA LYS A 269 8.67 -23.99 1.44
C LYS A 269 9.69 -22.91 1.11
N PRO A 270 9.59 -22.27 -0.05
CA PRO A 270 10.54 -21.24 -0.46
C PRO A 270 10.43 -20.00 0.42
N ASP A 271 11.59 -19.38 0.69
CA ASP A 271 11.66 -18.01 1.15
C ASP A 271 11.34 -17.05 0.00
N GLY A 272 10.81 -15.87 0.31
CA GLY A 272 10.71 -14.78 -0.65
C GLY A 272 12.05 -14.09 -0.90
N THR A 273 12.03 -12.89 -1.52
CA THR A 273 13.21 -12.05 -1.72
C THR A 273 14.00 -11.91 -0.41
N PRO A 274 15.34 -12.08 -0.40
CA PRO A 274 16.13 -12.11 0.85
C PRO A 274 16.00 -10.83 1.69
N ARG A 275 15.98 -9.65 1.05
CA ARG A 275 15.90 -8.36 1.74
C ARG A 275 15.07 -7.36 0.95
N LYS A 276 14.28 -6.54 1.64
CA LYS A 276 13.49 -5.48 1.04
C LYS A 276 13.34 -4.32 2.01
N LEU A 277 14.23 -3.33 1.89
CA LEU A 277 14.29 -2.13 2.71
C LEU A 277 14.32 -0.90 1.81
N LEU A 278 13.52 0.11 2.10
CA LEU A 278 13.53 1.40 1.39
C LEU A 278 14.55 2.37 2.02
N ASP A 279 15.20 3.15 1.18
CA ASP A 279 15.90 4.36 1.62
C ASP A 279 14.84 5.46 1.81
N VAL A 280 14.70 5.94 3.04
CA VAL A 280 13.70 6.94 3.43
C VAL A 280 14.30 8.33 3.65
N SER A 281 15.58 8.51 3.33
CA SER A 281 16.30 9.76 3.57
C SER A 281 15.64 10.97 2.90
N LYS A 282 15.02 10.77 1.74
CA LYS A 282 14.25 11.81 1.06
C LYS A 282 13.01 12.22 1.86
N LEU A 283 12.23 11.28 2.33
CA LEU A 283 11.06 11.54 3.17
C LEU A 283 11.44 12.30 4.44
N GLU A 284 12.51 11.88 5.11
CA GLU A 284 13.06 12.55 6.30
C GLU A 284 13.53 13.96 5.99
N SER A 285 14.21 14.16 4.86
CA SER A 285 14.63 15.49 4.42
C SER A 285 13.48 16.45 4.10
N LEU A 286 12.32 15.90 3.73
CA LEU A 286 11.07 16.64 3.56
C LEU A 286 10.37 16.93 4.89
N GLY A 287 10.89 16.44 6.03
CA GLY A 287 10.41 16.75 7.37
C GLY A 287 9.32 15.81 7.91
N TYR A 288 9.11 14.66 7.27
CA TYR A 288 8.14 13.67 7.78
C TYR A 288 8.84 12.47 8.44
N HIS A 289 8.30 12.07 9.60
CA HIS A 289 8.70 10.87 10.34
C HIS A 289 7.46 10.09 10.78
N TYR A 290 7.49 8.77 10.65
CA TYR A 290 6.44 7.91 11.18
C TYR A 290 6.44 7.95 12.73
N THR A 291 5.32 7.62 13.34
CA THR A 291 5.12 7.73 14.80
C THR A 291 4.77 6.41 15.48
N THR A 292 4.26 5.44 14.74
CA THR A 292 3.76 4.17 15.29
C THR A 292 4.85 3.11 15.26
N GLU A 293 5.33 2.68 16.42
CA GLU A 293 6.26 1.55 16.51
C GLU A 293 5.56 0.23 16.15
N LEU A 294 6.35 -0.74 15.63
CA LEU A 294 5.80 -1.96 15.03
C LEU A 294 4.91 -2.76 16.00
N GLU A 295 5.32 -2.92 17.27
CA GLU A 295 4.54 -3.68 18.26
C GLU A 295 3.18 -3.02 18.53
N ASP A 296 3.14 -1.69 18.65
CA ASP A 296 1.90 -0.95 18.88
C ASP A 296 0.97 -1.02 17.67
N GLY A 297 1.53 -0.87 16.47
CA GLY A 297 0.77 -1.03 15.23
C GLY A 297 0.18 -2.44 15.08
N ILE A 298 0.92 -3.50 15.44
CA ILE A 298 0.41 -4.87 15.42
C ILE A 298 -0.74 -5.03 16.43
N ARG A 299 -0.67 -4.41 17.63
CA ARG A 299 -1.78 -4.41 18.59
C ARG A 299 -3.04 -3.77 18.03
N LEU A 300 -2.89 -2.65 17.34
CA LEU A 300 -4.00 -1.96 16.69
C LEU A 300 -4.60 -2.79 15.55
N ALA A 301 -3.76 -3.41 14.71
CA ALA A 301 -4.20 -4.29 13.64
C ALA A 301 -4.91 -5.54 14.17
N TYR A 302 -4.39 -6.14 15.25
CA TYR A 302 -5.05 -7.29 15.90
C TYR A 302 -6.40 -6.92 16.53
N LYS A 303 -6.50 -5.74 17.13
CA LYS A 303 -7.78 -5.22 17.63
C LYS A 303 -8.80 -5.08 16.49
N ASP A 304 -8.42 -4.47 15.37
CA ASP A 304 -9.29 -4.35 14.18
C ASP A 304 -9.72 -5.73 13.65
N PHE A 305 -8.80 -6.70 13.61
CA PHE A 305 -9.12 -8.08 13.22
C PHE A 305 -10.21 -8.71 14.11
N LEU A 306 -10.16 -8.50 15.42
CA LEU A 306 -11.16 -9.01 16.36
C LEU A 306 -12.52 -8.31 16.24
N GLU A 307 -12.53 -7.01 15.94
CA GLU A 307 -13.73 -6.18 15.84
C GLU A 307 -14.41 -6.30 14.46
N ASN A 308 -13.69 -6.70 13.41
CA ASN A 308 -14.16 -6.77 12.03
C ASN A 308 -14.02 -8.16 11.39
N PRO A 309 -14.68 -9.22 11.94
CA PRO A 309 -14.52 -10.60 11.48
C PRO A 309 -14.91 -10.80 10.01
N MET A 310 -15.82 -9.99 9.46
CA MET A 310 -16.25 -10.07 8.06
C MET A 310 -15.10 -9.86 7.04
N ARG A 311 -13.99 -9.27 7.43
CA ARG A 311 -12.81 -9.12 6.56
C ARG A 311 -11.92 -10.35 6.55
N ALA A 312 -12.02 -11.20 7.56
CA ALA A 312 -11.33 -12.48 7.58
C ALA A 312 -11.88 -13.47 6.53
N GLU A 313 -13.07 -13.23 6.00
CA GLU A 313 -13.77 -14.11 5.05
C GLU A 313 -13.64 -13.68 3.57
N ARG A 314 -12.97 -12.56 3.29
CA ARG A 314 -12.85 -12.00 1.92
C ARG A 314 -11.56 -12.37 1.23
#